data_e57fa38db7326968e235cb21179452b9
#
_entry.id   e57fa38db7326968e235cb21179452b9
#
_cell.length_a   1.000
_cell.length_b   1.000
_cell.length_c   1.000
_cell.angle_alpha   90.00
_cell.angle_beta   90.00
_cell.angle_gamma   90.00
#
_symmetry.space_group_name_H-M   'P 1'
#
loop_
_entity.id
_entity.type
_entity.pdbx_description
1 polymer ?
#
loop_
_entity_poly.entity_id
_entity_poly.type
_entity_poly.pdbx_seq_one_letter_code
_entity_poly.pdbx_strand_id
1 'polypeptide(L)'
;MGGSLSKALAKIFGNKEMRILMLGLDAAGKTSILFIGSMTLESVLAQFFLMFSITILYKLKLNQSVTTIPTVGFNVETVTYKNVKFNVWDVGGQDKIRPLWRHYYTGTQGLIFVIDSQDRDRIDEARQELHRILSDREMRDCLLLVFANKQDLPGAMSPAEVTEKLGLHRMKERSWYVHPSCATTGEGLYEGLNWLNQNTKTK
;
A
#
# COMPACT_ATOMS: atom_id res chain seq x y z
N MET A 1 -13.26 37.83 14.18
CA MET A 1 -13.89 37.46 12.89
C MET A 1 -13.06 36.48 12.04
N GLY A 2 -11.85 36.06 12.46
CA GLY A 2 -10.99 35.14 11.67
C GLY A 2 -11.37 33.65 11.73
N GLY A 3 -12.10 33.19 12.74
CA GLY A 3 -12.38 31.77 12.93
C GLY A 3 -13.47 31.15 12.05
N SER A 4 -14.32 32.01 11.44
CA SER A 4 -15.43 31.54 10.58
C SER A 4 -14.95 31.28 9.14
N LEU A 5 -14.02 32.09 8.64
CA LEU A 5 -13.44 31.90 7.29
C LEU A 5 -12.54 30.67 7.22
N SER A 6 -11.76 30.40 8.25
CA SER A 6 -10.90 29.21 8.28
C SER A 6 -11.71 27.90 8.35
N LYS A 7 -12.85 27.90 9.08
CA LYS A 7 -13.80 26.77 9.10
C LYS A 7 -14.55 26.58 7.78
N ALA A 8 -14.86 27.67 7.08
CA ALA A 8 -15.51 27.62 5.77
C ALA A 8 -14.51 27.13 4.69
N LEU A 9 -13.27 27.58 4.73
CA LEU A 9 -12.19 27.09 3.85
C LEU A 9 -11.87 25.61 4.11
N ALA A 10 -11.80 25.16 5.36
CA ALA A 10 -11.62 23.76 5.70
C ALA A 10 -12.79 22.87 5.22
N LYS A 11 -13.99 23.41 5.08
CA LYS A 11 -15.17 22.72 4.54
C LYS A 11 -15.14 22.64 3.00
N ILE A 12 -14.50 23.60 2.32
CA ILE A 12 -14.30 23.62 0.86
C ILE A 12 -13.10 22.74 0.45
N PHE A 13 -12.09 22.66 1.30
CA PHE A 13 -10.93 21.76 1.15
C PHE A 13 -11.07 20.50 2.01
N GLY A 14 -12.29 19.94 2.11
CA GLY A 14 -12.55 18.73 2.88
C GLY A 14 -11.54 17.63 2.57
N ASN A 15 -11.04 16.97 3.62
CA ASN A 15 -10.14 15.83 3.46
C ASN A 15 -10.81 14.81 2.54
N LYS A 16 -10.21 14.54 1.42
CA LYS A 16 -10.67 13.54 0.47
C LYS A 16 -10.38 12.16 1.07
N GLU A 17 -11.37 11.30 1.11
CA GLU A 17 -11.18 9.91 1.53
C GLU A 17 -11.07 9.01 0.31
N MET A 18 -10.14 8.08 0.36
CA MET A 18 -9.90 7.12 -0.70
C MET A 18 -9.81 5.70 -0.13
N ARG A 19 -10.64 4.81 -0.67
CA ARG A 19 -10.59 3.38 -0.34
C ARG A 19 -9.51 2.70 -1.18
N ILE A 20 -8.49 2.20 -0.51
CA ILE A 20 -7.35 1.50 -1.09
C ILE A 20 -7.43 0.03 -0.69
N LEU A 21 -7.22 -0.85 -1.64
CA LEU A 21 -7.02 -2.27 -1.40
C LEU A 21 -5.53 -2.58 -1.60
N MET A 22 -4.89 -3.21 -0.61
CA MET A 22 -3.49 -3.61 -0.69
C MET A 22 -3.40 -5.13 -0.79
N LEU A 23 -2.90 -5.61 -1.90
CA LEU A 23 -2.76 -7.02 -2.24
C LEU A 23 -1.32 -7.34 -2.69
N GLY A 24 -1.04 -8.61 -2.83
CA GLY A 24 0.25 -9.17 -3.25
C GLY A 24 0.44 -10.54 -2.62
N LEU A 25 1.40 -11.29 -3.09
CA LEU A 25 1.70 -12.61 -2.54
C LEU A 25 2.10 -12.52 -1.06
N ASP A 26 2.10 -13.64 -0.37
CA ASP A 26 2.63 -13.71 0.99
C ASP A 26 4.12 -13.32 1.02
N ALA A 27 4.57 -12.81 2.16
CA ALA A 27 5.91 -12.29 2.37
C ALA A 27 6.35 -11.09 1.50
N ALA A 28 5.49 -10.52 0.64
CA ALA A 28 5.85 -9.35 -0.20
C ALA A 28 6.09 -8.06 0.61
N GLY A 29 5.72 -8.02 1.90
CA GLY A 29 5.94 -6.87 2.79
C GLY A 29 4.75 -5.91 2.89
N LYS A 30 3.54 -6.33 2.52
CA LYS A 30 2.31 -5.53 2.60
C LYS A 30 2.08 -4.92 3.98
N THR A 31 2.01 -5.75 5.00
CA THR A 31 1.78 -5.33 6.39
C THR A 31 2.88 -4.41 6.90
N SER A 32 4.13 -4.63 6.47
CA SER A 32 5.25 -3.74 6.81
C SER A 32 5.08 -2.36 6.18
N ILE A 33 4.64 -2.27 4.92
CA ILE A 33 4.32 -1.01 4.23
C ILE A 33 3.20 -0.28 4.96
N LEU A 34 2.11 -0.97 5.29
CA LEU A 34 0.97 -0.37 5.98
C LEU A 34 1.39 0.20 7.34
N PHE A 35 2.16 -0.55 8.10
CA PHE A 35 2.62 -0.15 9.42
C PHE A 35 3.50 1.11 9.39
N ILE A 36 4.41 1.21 8.43
CA ILE A 36 5.27 2.40 8.27
C ILE A 36 4.48 3.58 7.71
N GLY A 37 3.58 3.35 6.75
CA GLY A 37 2.74 4.40 6.16
C GLY A 37 1.76 5.05 7.15
N SER A 38 1.32 4.33 8.18
CA SER A 38 0.42 4.84 9.21
C SER A 38 1.13 5.64 10.31
N MET A 39 2.45 5.59 10.40
CA MET A 39 3.24 6.30 11.42
C MET A 39 3.35 7.80 11.11
N THR A 40 2.40 8.60 11.59
CA THR A 40 2.59 10.05 11.76
C THR A 40 3.29 10.34 13.09
N LEU A 41 4.00 11.47 13.21
CA LEU A 41 4.73 11.83 14.43
C LEU A 41 3.82 11.86 15.67
N GLU A 42 2.55 12.25 15.51
CA GLU A 42 1.55 12.27 16.60
C GLU A 42 1.07 10.86 16.97
N SER A 43 0.93 9.95 16.00
CA SER A 43 0.53 8.58 16.26
C SER A 43 1.65 7.76 16.92
N VAL A 44 2.91 8.09 16.63
CA VAL A 44 4.06 7.51 17.34
C VAL A 44 4.01 7.83 18.84
N LEU A 45 3.64 9.05 19.22
CA LEU A 45 3.53 9.44 20.64
C LEU A 45 2.30 8.81 21.33
N ALA A 46 1.16 8.69 20.63
CA ALA A 46 -0.05 8.12 21.20
C ALA A 46 0.02 6.58 21.31
N GLN A 47 0.57 5.89 20.30
CA GLN A 47 0.81 4.45 20.36
C GLN A 47 1.99 4.08 21.26
N PHE A 48 2.94 4.99 21.46
CA PHE A 48 4.00 4.83 22.45
C PHE A 48 3.44 4.59 23.86
N PHE A 49 2.27 5.15 24.19
CA PHE A 49 1.62 4.99 25.48
C PHE A 49 0.77 3.71 25.59
N LEU A 50 0.22 3.18 24.51
CA LEU A 50 -0.69 2.01 24.52
C LEU A 50 -0.03 0.67 24.16
N MET A 51 1.02 0.66 23.31
CA MET A 51 1.73 -0.56 22.90
C MET A 51 3.12 -0.70 23.55
N PHE A 52 3.32 -0.07 24.68
CA PHE A 52 4.62 -0.02 25.40
C PHE A 52 5.16 -1.39 25.84
N SER A 53 4.46 -2.48 25.53
CA SER A 53 4.90 -3.74 26.14
C SER A 53 5.84 -4.60 25.31
N ILE A 54 5.82 -4.66 23.96
CA ILE A 54 6.65 -5.71 23.33
C ILE A 54 7.36 -5.31 22.02
N THR A 55 6.74 -4.59 21.07
CA THR A 55 7.27 -4.49 19.72
C THR A 55 8.19 -3.28 19.50
N ILE A 56 7.88 -2.14 20.11
CA ILE A 56 8.66 -0.89 19.96
C ILE A 56 9.95 -0.95 20.77
N LEU A 57 9.93 -1.61 21.92
CA LEU A 57 11.14 -1.84 22.71
C LEU A 57 12.18 -2.66 21.96
N TYR A 58 11.75 -3.59 21.11
CA TYR A 58 12.62 -4.40 20.26
C TYR A 58 13.27 -3.57 19.15
N LYS A 59 12.54 -2.67 18.49
CA LYS A 59 13.08 -1.85 17.39
C LYS A 59 14.05 -0.77 17.89
N LEU A 60 13.71 -0.08 18.98
CA LEU A 60 14.58 0.97 19.57
C LEU A 60 15.77 0.40 20.32
N LYS A 61 15.66 -0.81 20.87
CA LYS A 61 16.70 -1.42 21.72
C LYS A 61 17.65 -2.32 20.95
N LEU A 62 17.24 -2.89 19.81
CA LEU A 62 17.99 -3.92 19.09
C LEU A 62 18.36 -3.58 17.66
N ASN A 63 17.92 -2.45 17.11
CA ASN A 63 18.19 -2.06 15.71
C ASN A 63 17.86 -3.18 14.69
N GLN A 64 16.88 -4.04 15.03
CA GLN A 64 16.49 -5.17 14.20
C GLN A 64 15.17 -4.87 13.47
N SER A 65 15.06 -5.33 12.23
CA SER A 65 13.84 -5.29 11.44
C SER A 65 12.70 -6.03 12.14
N VAL A 66 11.50 -5.44 12.15
CA VAL A 66 10.31 -6.10 12.70
C VAL A 66 9.94 -7.26 11.78
N THR A 67 10.07 -8.49 12.28
CA THR A 67 9.54 -9.67 11.59
C THR A 67 8.03 -9.65 11.72
N THR A 68 7.32 -9.40 10.61
CA THR A 68 5.87 -9.46 10.58
C THR A 68 5.40 -10.91 10.56
N ILE A 69 4.35 -11.21 11.34
CA ILE A 69 3.67 -12.50 11.28
C ILE A 69 2.75 -12.49 10.03
N PRO A 70 2.64 -13.61 9.30
CA PRO A 70 1.72 -13.69 8.16
C PRO A 70 0.30 -13.26 8.56
N THR A 71 -0.29 -12.33 7.79
CA THR A 71 -1.64 -11.82 8.04
C THR A 71 -2.67 -12.93 7.80
N VAL A 72 -3.36 -13.31 8.85
CA VAL A 72 -4.52 -14.22 8.79
C VAL A 72 -5.78 -13.35 8.79
N GLY A 73 -6.42 -13.20 7.62
CA GLY A 73 -7.55 -12.29 7.44
C GLY A 73 -7.15 -10.96 6.79
N PHE A 74 -7.48 -9.84 7.43
CA PHE A 74 -7.16 -8.50 6.93
C PHE A 74 -6.90 -7.51 8.07
N ASN A 75 -6.17 -6.44 7.75
CA ASN A 75 -6.01 -5.26 8.59
C ASN A 75 -6.57 -4.04 7.87
N VAL A 76 -7.10 -3.07 8.61
CA VAL A 76 -7.57 -1.79 8.06
C VAL A 76 -6.91 -0.66 8.81
N GLU A 77 -6.21 0.20 8.09
CA GLU A 77 -5.55 1.37 8.65
C GLU A 77 -5.86 2.61 7.82
N THR A 78 -5.92 3.75 8.49
CA THR A 78 -6.08 5.04 7.84
C THR A 78 -4.74 5.75 7.78
N VAL A 79 -4.22 5.91 6.58
CA VAL A 79 -3.00 6.67 6.31
C VAL A 79 -3.39 8.06 5.80
N THR A 80 -3.00 9.10 6.53
CA THR A 80 -3.25 10.48 6.08
C THR A 80 -2.01 11.02 5.40
N TYR A 81 -2.15 11.38 4.12
CA TYR A 81 -1.09 12.02 3.36
C TYR A 81 -1.61 13.28 2.66
N LYS A 82 -1.04 14.45 3.01
CA LYS A 82 -1.52 15.76 2.56
C LYS A 82 -3.01 15.93 2.91
N ASN A 83 -3.86 16.19 1.90
CA ASN A 83 -5.29 16.40 2.03
C ASN A 83 -6.13 15.15 1.72
N VAL A 84 -5.50 13.97 1.70
CA VAL A 84 -6.17 12.69 1.42
C VAL A 84 -6.01 11.74 2.60
N LYS A 85 -7.12 11.11 2.98
CA LYS A 85 -7.14 9.97 3.89
C LYS A 85 -7.28 8.69 3.08
N PHE A 86 -6.26 7.86 3.12
CA PHE A 86 -6.26 6.54 2.50
C PHE A 86 -6.73 5.51 3.52
N ASN A 87 -7.92 4.96 3.33
CA ASN A 87 -8.40 3.82 4.11
C ASN A 87 -7.88 2.55 3.45
N VAL A 88 -6.80 2.01 3.96
CA VAL A 88 -6.05 0.90 3.36
C VAL A 88 -6.47 -0.42 3.98
N TRP A 89 -6.90 -1.35 3.15
CA TRP A 89 -7.27 -2.72 3.49
C TRP A 89 -6.12 -3.64 3.09
N ASP A 90 -5.32 -4.07 4.08
CA ASP A 90 -4.25 -5.05 3.90
C ASP A 90 -4.80 -6.47 4.07
N VAL A 91 -4.88 -7.21 2.98
CA VAL A 91 -5.45 -8.57 2.98
C VAL A 91 -4.33 -9.60 2.82
N GLY A 92 -4.44 -10.69 3.56
CA GLY A 92 -3.46 -11.78 3.52
C GLY A 92 -3.19 -12.30 2.10
N GLY A 93 -1.92 -12.63 1.82
CA GLY A 93 -1.45 -13.06 0.49
C GLY A 93 -1.33 -14.57 0.31
N GLN A 94 -1.66 -15.36 1.34
CA GLN A 94 -1.56 -16.82 1.27
C GLN A 94 -2.54 -17.39 0.24
N ASP A 95 -2.17 -18.47 -0.45
CA ASP A 95 -2.97 -19.12 -1.51
C ASP A 95 -4.40 -19.39 -1.11
N LYS A 96 -4.60 -19.91 0.10
CA LYS A 96 -5.93 -20.25 0.64
C LYS A 96 -6.83 -19.03 0.83
N ILE A 97 -6.26 -17.82 0.98
CA ILE A 97 -6.99 -16.57 1.26
C ILE A 97 -7.25 -15.80 -0.02
N ARG A 98 -6.45 -15.95 -1.08
CA ARG A 98 -6.59 -15.19 -2.33
C ARG A 98 -7.96 -15.28 -2.99
N PRO A 99 -8.69 -16.42 -2.97
CA PRO A 99 -10.07 -16.46 -3.47
C PRO A 99 -11.02 -15.49 -2.77
N LEU A 100 -10.70 -15.09 -1.54
CA LEU A 100 -11.50 -14.15 -0.76
C LEU A 100 -11.24 -12.68 -1.13
N TRP A 101 -10.18 -12.34 -1.86
CA TRP A 101 -9.84 -10.98 -2.26
C TRP A 101 -10.98 -10.27 -2.99
N ARG A 102 -11.76 -11.01 -3.78
CA ARG A 102 -12.93 -10.49 -4.51
C ARG A 102 -13.97 -9.82 -3.61
N HIS A 103 -14.08 -10.22 -2.35
CA HIS A 103 -15.02 -9.63 -1.40
C HIS A 103 -14.67 -8.18 -1.00
N TYR A 104 -13.44 -7.75 -1.26
CA TYR A 104 -12.93 -6.43 -0.94
C TYR A 104 -12.92 -5.47 -2.14
N TYR A 105 -13.27 -5.92 -3.36
CA TYR A 105 -13.18 -5.13 -4.58
C TYR A 105 -14.18 -3.99 -4.63
N THR A 106 -15.41 -4.22 -4.15
CA THR A 106 -16.49 -3.23 -4.23
C THR A 106 -16.10 -1.92 -3.55
N GLY A 107 -16.20 -0.82 -4.30
CA GLY A 107 -15.88 0.53 -3.83
C GLY A 107 -14.37 0.83 -3.76
N THR A 108 -13.50 -0.07 -4.18
CA THR A 108 -12.04 0.17 -4.25
C THR A 108 -11.74 1.20 -5.34
N GLN A 109 -11.02 2.25 -4.98
CA GLN A 109 -10.64 3.35 -5.88
C GLN A 109 -9.18 3.24 -6.32
N GLY A 110 -8.35 2.59 -5.53
CA GLY A 110 -6.95 2.30 -5.85
C GLY A 110 -6.54 0.93 -5.35
N LEU A 111 -5.77 0.23 -6.16
CA LEU A 111 -5.09 -1.01 -5.83
C LEU A 111 -3.61 -0.70 -5.60
N ILE A 112 -3.09 -1.01 -4.42
CA ILE A 112 -1.66 -1.13 -4.18
C ILE A 112 -1.32 -2.61 -4.30
N PHE A 113 -0.47 -2.95 -5.27
CA PHE A 113 0.00 -4.32 -5.45
C PHE A 113 1.48 -4.39 -5.07
N VAL A 114 1.81 -5.22 -4.08
CA VAL A 114 3.17 -5.29 -3.53
C VAL A 114 3.89 -6.51 -4.07
N ILE A 115 5.05 -6.28 -4.68
CA ILE A 115 5.94 -7.30 -5.21
C ILE A 115 7.17 -7.44 -4.34
N ASP A 116 7.52 -8.64 -3.97
CA ASP A 116 8.87 -8.97 -3.51
C ASP A 116 9.81 -8.98 -4.72
N SER A 117 10.64 -7.93 -4.84
CA SER A 117 11.51 -7.81 -6.01
C SER A 117 12.66 -8.83 -6.03
N GLN A 118 12.95 -9.48 -4.91
CA GLN A 118 13.96 -10.55 -4.88
C GLN A 118 13.37 -11.90 -5.31
N ASP A 119 12.06 -12.09 -5.20
CA ASP A 119 11.39 -13.35 -5.48
C ASP A 119 11.12 -13.51 -6.99
N ARG A 120 12.16 -13.85 -7.72
CA ARG A 120 12.12 -14.03 -9.18
C ARG A 120 11.33 -15.27 -9.59
N ASP A 121 11.22 -16.25 -8.70
CA ASP A 121 10.55 -17.54 -8.98
C ASP A 121 9.02 -17.37 -9.00
N ARG A 122 8.47 -16.49 -8.16
CA ARG A 122 7.02 -16.28 -8.07
C ARG A 122 6.51 -15.04 -8.81
N ILE A 123 7.33 -14.36 -9.61
CA ILE A 123 6.87 -13.16 -10.33
C ILE A 123 5.77 -13.48 -11.35
N ASP A 124 5.81 -14.66 -11.98
CA ASP A 124 4.76 -15.08 -12.92
C ASP A 124 3.45 -15.40 -12.20
N GLU A 125 3.52 -15.97 -10.99
CA GLU A 125 2.36 -16.15 -10.12
C GLU A 125 1.76 -14.79 -9.72
N ALA A 126 2.58 -13.85 -9.29
CA ALA A 126 2.15 -12.50 -8.96
C ALA A 126 1.49 -11.80 -10.17
N ARG A 127 2.03 -11.99 -11.36
CA ARG A 127 1.44 -11.49 -12.61
C ARG A 127 0.05 -12.08 -12.84
N GLN A 128 -0.10 -13.38 -12.73
CA GLN A 128 -1.40 -14.05 -12.95
C GLN A 128 -2.45 -13.52 -11.98
N GLU A 129 -2.10 -13.40 -10.70
CA GLU A 129 -3.00 -12.86 -9.68
C GLU A 129 -3.36 -11.40 -9.96
N LEU A 130 -2.39 -10.56 -10.30
CA LEU A 130 -2.64 -9.16 -10.65
C LEU A 130 -3.61 -9.05 -11.83
N HIS A 131 -3.37 -9.79 -12.90
CA HIS A 131 -4.26 -9.78 -14.08
C HIS A 131 -5.66 -10.29 -13.75
N ARG A 132 -5.79 -11.32 -12.89
CA ARG A 132 -7.08 -11.83 -12.40
C ARG A 132 -7.84 -10.73 -11.65
N ILE A 133 -7.18 -10.01 -10.73
CA ILE A 133 -7.78 -8.90 -10.00
C ILE A 133 -8.25 -7.80 -10.96
N LEU A 134 -7.38 -7.38 -11.87
CA LEU A 134 -7.65 -6.26 -12.78
C LEU A 134 -8.69 -6.58 -13.86
N SER A 135 -8.97 -7.86 -14.13
CA SER A 135 -10.04 -8.29 -15.03
C SER A 135 -11.43 -8.26 -14.40
N ASP A 136 -11.49 -8.14 -13.06
CA ASP A 136 -12.78 -8.03 -12.37
C ASP A 136 -13.45 -6.69 -12.67
N ARG A 137 -14.76 -6.72 -12.88
CA ARG A 137 -15.57 -5.54 -13.22
C ARG A 137 -15.49 -4.45 -12.15
N GLU A 138 -15.47 -4.83 -10.88
CA GLU A 138 -15.39 -3.90 -9.76
C GLU A 138 -14.05 -3.15 -9.70
N MET A 139 -12.99 -3.73 -10.30
CA MET A 139 -11.63 -3.17 -10.32
C MET A 139 -11.30 -2.42 -11.61
N ARG A 140 -12.26 -2.28 -12.55
CA ARG A 140 -12.01 -1.68 -13.87
C ARG A 140 -11.41 -0.28 -13.80
N ASP A 141 -11.96 0.58 -12.96
CA ASP A 141 -11.62 2.01 -12.92
C ASP A 141 -10.66 2.36 -11.78
N CYS A 142 -10.15 1.37 -11.04
CA CYS A 142 -9.22 1.63 -9.96
C CYS A 142 -7.82 2.03 -10.50
N LEU A 143 -7.17 2.97 -9.81
CA LEU A 143 -5.75 3.26 -10.02
C LEU A 143 -4.92 2.06 -9.61
N LEU A 144 -3.81 1.80 -10.30
CA LEU A 144 -2.88 0.75 -9.93
C LEU A 144 -1.53 1.34 -9.54
N LEU A 145 -1.16 1.19 -8.27
CA LEU A 145 0.19 1.43 -7.78
C LEU A 145 0.86 0.08 -7.51
N VAL A 146 1.99 -0.17 -8.11
CA VAL A 146 2.81 -1.34 -7.81
C VAL A 146 4.03 -0.89 -7.02
N PHE A 147 4.21 -1.42 -5.83
CA PHE A 147 5.46 -1.30 -5.11
C PHE A 147 6.39 -2.46 -5.48
N ALA A 148 7.48 -2.15 -6.19
CA ALA A 148 8.61 -3.06 -6.34
C ALA A 148 9.41 -3.01 -5.03
N ASN A 149 8.97 -3.79 -4.05
CA ASN A 149 9.46 -3.73 -2.68
C ASN A 149 10.74 -4.54 -2.49
N LYS A 150 11.40 -4.32 -1.35
CA LYS A 150 12.66 -4.96 -0.95
C LYS A 150 13.85 -4.60 -1.85
N GLN A 151 13.90 -3.33 -2.29
CA GLN A 151 15.02 -2.83 -3.11
C GLN A 151 16.36 -2.78 -2.37
N ASP A 152 16.35 -2.94 -1.06
CA ASP A 152 17.52 -3.08 -0.20
C ASP A 152 18.24 -4.44 -0.36
N LEU A 153 17.57 -5.42 -0.97
CA LEU A 153 18.15 -6.76 -1.11
C LEU A 153 18.97 -6.90 -2.40
N PRO A 154 20.13 -7.57 -2.33
CA PRO A 154 20.97 -7.81 -3.50
C PRO A 154 20.24 -8.69 -4.52
N GLY A 155 20.31 -8.32 -5.79
CA GLY A 155 19.66 -9.05 -6.88
C GLY A 155 18.15 -8.78 -7.02
N ALA A 156 17.61 -7.82 -6.29
CA ALA A 156 16.23 -7.38 -6.45
C ALA A 156 15.97 -6.93 -7.90
N MET A 157 14.81 -7.30 -8.44
CA MET A 157 14.37 -6.82 -9.75
C MET A 157 14.15 -5.31 -9.69
N SER A 158 14.67 -4.60 -10.69
CA SER A 158 14.41 -3.17 -10.85
C SER A 158 12.91 -2.92 -11.15
N PRO A 159 12.41 -1.70 -10.89
CA PRO A 159 11.04 -1.33 -11.29
C PRO A 159 10.74 -1.58 -12.77
N ALA A 160 11.72 -1.41 -13.63
CA ALA A 160 11.58 -1.67 -15.07
C ALA A 160 11.40 -3.18 -15.34
N GLU A 161 12.21 -4.03 -14.73
CA GLU A 161 12.05 -5.49 -14.82
C GLU A 161 10.70 -5.95 -14.28
N VAL A 162 10.28 -5.42 -13.11
CA VAL A 162 8.96 -5.72 -12.54
C VAL A 162 7.83 -5.31 -13.49
N THR A 163 7.93 -4.12 -14.10
CA THR A 163 6.97 -3.62 -15.09
C THR A 163 6.84 -4.56 -16.29
N GLU A 164 7.97 -5.01 -16.83
CA GLU A 164 8.03 -5.95 -17.96
C GLU A 164 7.44 -7.31 -17.58
N LYS A 165 7.92 -7.88 -16.46
CA LYS A 165 7.47 -9.19 -15.97
C LYS A 165 5.97 -9.23 -15.68
N LEU A 166 5.41 -8.18 -15.11
CA LEU A 166 3.98 -8.04 -14.89
C LEU A 166 3.19 -7.75 -16.17
N GLY A 167 3.84 -7.37 -17.27
CA GLY A 167 3.21 -7.09 -18.57
C GLY A 167 2.39 -5.79 -18.58
N LEU A 168 2.74 -4.81 -17.74
CA LEU A 168 1.96 -3.58 -17.56
C LEU A 168 1.97 -2.67 -18.79
N HIS A 169 2.99 -2.73 -19.64
CA HIS A 169 3.07 -1.96 -20.90
C HIS A 169 1.90 -2.20 -21.85
N ARG A 170 1.20 -3.34 -21.69
CA ARG A 170 0.03 -3.70 -22.50
C ARG A 170 -1.26 -3.09 -21.99
N MET A 171 -1.26 -2.53 -20.77
CA MET A 171 -2.43 -1.93 -20.13
C MET A 171 -2.55 -0.44 -20.49
N LYS A 172 -3.16 -0.14 -21.62
CA LYS A 172 -3.31 1.24 -22.13
C LYS A 172 -4.51 1.99 -21.54
N GLU A 173 -5.50 1.27 -21.04
CA GLU A 173 -6.77 1.85 -20.59
C GLU A 173 -6.81 2.19 -19.08
N ARG A 174 -5.71 1.94 -18.38
CA ARG A 174 -5.60 2.10 -16.92
C ARG A 174 -4.42 2.98 -16.55
N SER A 175 -4.62 3.88 -15.60
CA SER A 175 -3.49 4.59 -14.98
C SER A 175 -2.78 3.66 -14.00
N TRP A 176 -1.50 3.44 -14.24
CA TRP A 176 -0.66 2.63 -13.37
C TRP A 176 0.71 3.28 -13.15
N TYR A 177 1.35 2.90 -12.05
CA TYR A 177 2.69 3.33 -11.72
C TYR A 177 3.41 2.23 -10.96
N VAL A 178 4.67 1.98 -11.31
CA VAL A 178 5.56 1.07 -10.59
C VAL A 178 6.61 1.91 -9.90
N HIS A 179 6.74 1.77 -8.58
CA HIS A 179 7.69 2.54 -7.79
C HIS A 179 8.58 1.61 -6.95
N PRO A 180 9.90 1.87 -6.89
CA PRO A 180 10.78 1.15 -6.00
C PRO A 180 10.42 1.46 -4.55
N SER A 181 10.51 0.49 -3.67
CA SER A 181 10.28 0.72 -2.25
C SER A 181 11.11 -0.22 -1.36
N CYS A 182 11.31 0.24 -0.14
CA CYS A 182 11.86 -0.56 0.93
C CYS A 182 10.96 -0.40 2.18
N ALA A 183 10.17 -1.43 2.48
CA ALA A 183 9.23 -1.39 3.61
C ALA A 183 9.93 -1.29 4.96
N THR A 184 11.20 -1.65 5.08
CA THR A 184 11.94 -1.59 6.34
C THR A 184 12.45 -0.19 6.66
N THR A 185 12.78 0.60 5.63
CA THR A 185 13.27 1.97 5.77
C THR A 185 12.17 3.03 5.57
N GLY A 186 11.10 2.68 4.83
CA GLY A 186 10.05 3.59 4.40
C GLY A 186 10.34 4.29 3.08
N GLU A 187 11.50 4.03 2.46
CA GLU A 187 11.90 4.62 1.19
C GLU A 187 10.91 4.27 0.08
N GLY A 188 10.55 5.27 -0.73
CA GLY A 188 9.65 5.13 -1.87
C GLY A 188 8.15 5.10 -1.52
N LEU A 189 7.76 4.97 -0.26
CA LEU A 189 6.35 4.83 0.11
C LEU A 189 5.56 6.12 -0.09
N TYR A 190 6.14 7.25 0.33
CA TYR A 190 5.48 8.55 0.19
C TYR A 190 5.37 9.01 -1.26
N GLU A 191 6.32 8.67 -2.10
CA GLU A 191 6.30 8.95 -3.55
C GLU A 191 5.15 8.19 -4.22
N GLY A 192 4.95 6.92 -3.87
CA GLY A 192 3.82 6.13 -4.34
C GLY A 192 2.48 6.70 -3.90
N LEU A 193 2.33 7.08 -2.62
CA LEU A 193 1.12 7.72 -2.11
C LEU A 193 0.87 9.09 -2.77
N ASN A 194 1.93 9.84 -3.06
CA ASN A 194 1.83 11.11 -3.77
C ASN A 194 1.28 10.92 -5.19
N TRP A 195 1.73 9.87 -5.89
CA TRP A 195 1.19 9.53 -7.20
C TRP A 195 -0.31 9.18 -7.14
N LEU A 196 -0.74 8.38 -6.16
CA LEU A 196 -2.16 8.10 -5.93
C LEU A 196 -2.95 9.38 -5.68
N ASN A 197 -2.44 10.27 -4.83
CA ASN A 197 -3.09 11.55 -4.54
C ASN A 197 -3.28 12.41 -5.79
N GLN A 198 -2.25 12.52 -6.64
CA GLN A 198 -2.28 13.33 -7.86
C GLN A 198 -3.22 12.78 -8.94
N ASN A 199 -3.37 11.46 -9.01
CA ASN A 199 -4.18 10.79 -10.03
C ASN A 199 -5.62 10.49 -9.60
N THR A 200 -5.95 10.78 -8.35
CA THR A 200 -7.32 10.60 -7.86
C THR A 200 -8.23 11.64 -8.48
N LYS A 201 -9.19 11.20 -9.29
CA LYS A 201 -10.20 12.10 -9.88
C LYS A 201 -11.00 12.76 -8.76
N THR A 202 -11.07 14.08 -8.78
CA THR A 202 -12.01 14.82 -7.95
C THR A 202 -13.42 14.54 -8.51
N LYS A 203 -14.27 13.86 -7.73
CA LYS A 203 -15.69 13.79 -8.05
C LYS A 203 -16.37 15.07 -7.62
#